data_f6d5d9b3f20c69b49ca06ae3f3c4d842
#
_entry.id   f6d5d9b3f20c69b49ca06ae3f3c4d842
#
_cell.length_a   1.000
_cell.length_b   1.000
_cell.length_c   1.000
_cell.angle_alpha   90.00
_cell.angle_beta   90.00
_cell.angle_gamma   90.00
#
_symmetry.space_group_name_H-M   'P 1'
#
loop_
_entity.id
_entity.type
_entity.pdbx_description
1 polymer ?
#
loop_
_entity_poly.entity_id
_entity_poly.type
_entity_poly.pdbx_seq_one_letter_code
_entity_poly.pdbx_strand_id
1 'polypeptide(L)'
;MNEESARMMELARRDLRAAQGMAGDTVAFTDEIFGFHAQQAVEKACKAWICGLGVVYPKTHDLDLLFHLLSESGVRVPMEYEALLDLVDFSVQYRYEAFDELPIDRRNTLLLATRFIEHVAAWLANQE
;
A
#
# COMPACT_ATOMS: atom_id res chain seq x y z
N MET A 1 4.35 16.07 -10.90
CA MET A 1 4.16 14.60 -10.84
C MET A 1 4.11 14.08 -12.27
N ASN A 2 4.92 13.08 -12.61
CA ASN A 2 4.89 12.53 -13.96
C ASN A 2 3.64 11.66 -14.15
N GLU A 3 3.34 11.32 -15.40
CA GLU A 3 2.14 10.55 -15.75
C GLU A 3 2.07 9.19 -15.08
N GLU A 4 3.19 8.47 -15.04
CA GLU A 4 3.24 7.13 -14.44
C GLU A 4 2.99 7.19 -12.95
N SER A 5 3.60 8.17 -12.27
CA SER A 5 3.41 8.38 -10.84
C SER A 5 1.95 8.73 -10.53
N ALA A 6 1.35 9.60 -11.33
CA ALA A 6 -0.06 9.99 -11.17
C ALA A 6 -0.98 8.79 -11.39
N ARG A 7 -0.69 7.95 -12.39
CA ARG A 7 -1.47 6.74 -12.68
C ARG A 7 -1.41 5.76 -11.51
N MET A 8 -0.21 5.55 -10.97
CA MET A 8 -0.04 4.65 -9.83
C MET A 8 -0.76 5.16 -8.58
N MET A 9 -0.74 6.48 -8.35
CA MET A 9 -1.48 7.06 -7.23
C MET A 9 -2.98 6.86 -7.39
N GLU A 10 -3.50 7.02 -8.60
CA GLU A 10 -4.91 6.76 -8.86
C GLU A 10 -5.28 5.31 -8.57
N LEU A 11 -4.45 4.36 -9.01
CA LEU A 11 -4.66 2.95 -8.75
C LEU A 11 -4.58 2.64 -7.25
N ALA A 12 -3.65 3.27 -6.54
CA ALA A 12 -3.54 3.12 -5.10
C ALA A 12 -4.82 3.58 -4.40
N ARG A 13 -5.37 4.72 -4.80
CA ARG A 13 -6.61 5.25 -4.23
C ARG A 13 -7.81 4.36 -4.54
N ARG A 14 -7.84 3.71 -5.70
CA ARG A 14 -8.90 2.77 -6.05
C ARG A 14 -8.89 1.55 -5.13
N ASP A 15 -7.73 0.98 -4.88
CA ASP A 15 -7.61 -0.12 -3.94
C ASP A 15 -7.95 0.29 -2.51
N LEU A 16 -7.56 1.50 -2.11
CA LEU A 16 -7.93 2.02 -0.79
C LEU A 16 -9.45 2.15 -0.65
N ARG A 17 -10.12 2.69 -1.66
CA ARG A 17 -11.59 2.80 -1.64
C ARG A 17 -12.26 1.43 -1.57
N ALA A 18 -11.70 0.43 -2.29
CA ALA A 18 -12.20 -0.93 -2.20
C ALA A 18 -12.08 -1.47 -0.78
N ALA A 19 -10.92 -1.31 -0.16
CA ALA A 19 -10.71 -1.75 1.22
C ALA A 19 -11.65 -1.02 2.20
N GLN A 20 -11.85 0.28 2.03
CA GLN A 20 -12.77 1.06 2.84
C GLN A 20 -14.21 0.53 2.74
N GLY A 21 -14.64 0.18 1.53
CA GLY A 21 -15.97 -0.39 1.32
C GLY A 21 -16.14 -1.78 1.92
N MET A 22 -15.05 -2.54 2.04
CA MET A 22 -15.06 -3.91 2.58
C MET A 22 -15.00 -3.95 4.10
N ALA A 23 -14.43 -2.93 4.71
CA ALA A 23 -14.03 -2.99 6.12
C ALA A 23 -15.17 -3.29 7.10
N GLY A 24 -16.38 -2.81 6.80
CA GLY A 24 -17.53 -2.99 7.68
C GLY A 24 -18.29 -4.30 7.50
N ASP A 25 -17.93 -5.12 6.52
CA ASP A 25 -18.63 -6.36 6.21
C ASP A 25 -17.67 -7.54 6.23
N THR A 26 -17.53 -8.16 7.41
CA THR A 26 -16.62 -9.26 7.63
C THR A 26 -17.15 -10.59 7.12
N VAL A 27 -18.43 -10.66 6.76
CA VAL A 27 -19.04 -11.87 6.20
C VAL A 27 -18.83 -11.94 4.70
N ALA A 28 -19.16 -10.87 3.99
CA ALA A 28 -18.99 -10.82 2.53
C ALA A 28 -17.52 -10.66 2.14
N PHE A 29 -16.74 -9.95 2.96
CA PHE A 29 -15.34 -9.66 2.65
C PHE A 29 -14.45 -10.17 3.79
N THR A 30 -13.75 -11.26 3.52
CA THR A 30 -12.82 -11.86 4.49
C THR A 30 -11.63 -10.93 4.71
N ASP A 31 -10.89 -11.17 5.78
CA ASP A 31 -9.67 -10.44 6.06
C ASP A 31 -8.63 -10.60 4.94
N GLU A 32 -8.63 -11.76 4.27
CA GLU A 32 -7.73 -12.01 3.15
C GLU A 32 -8.00 -11.07 1.99
N ILE A 33 -9.27 -10.89 1.61
CA ILE A 33 -9.65 -9.99 0.51
C ILE A 33 -9.41 -8.54 0.90
N PHE A 34 -9.83 -8.18 2.10
CA PHE A 34 -9.58 -6.82 2.63
C PHE A 34 -8.08 -6.53 2.66
N GLY A 35 -7.31 -7.44 3.24
CA GLY A 35 -5.86 -7.27 3.36
C GLY A 35 -5.16 -7.19 2.01
N PHE A 36 -5.63 -7.94 1.03
CA PHE A 36 -5.10 -7.88 -0.33
C PHE A 36 -5.25 -6.46 -0.90
N HIS A 37 -6.44 -5.87 -0.81
CA HIS A 37 -6.66 -4.53 -1.36
C HIS A 37 -5.91 -3.46 -0.57
N ALA A 38 -5.81 -3.59 0.74
CA ALA A 38 -5.01 -2.68 1.55
C ALA A 38 -3.53 -2.76 1.16
N GLN A 39 -3.02 -3.98 0.98
CA GLN A 39 -1.63 -4.21 0.54
C GLN A 39 -1.40 -3.60 -0.84
N GLN A 40 -2.32 -3.82 -1.79
CA GLN A 40 -2.21 -3.26 -3.12
C GLN A 40 -2.20 -1.73 -3.11
N ALA A 41 -2.99 -1.12 -2.25
CA ALA A 41 -3.01 0.33 -2.11
C ALA A 41 -1.63 0.86 -1.67
N VAL A 42 -1.04 0.24 -0.66
CA VAL A 42 0.27 0.63 -0.14
C VAL A 42 1.36 0.37 -1.17
N GLU A 43 1.33 -0.79 -1.81
CA GLU A 43 2.30 -1.16 -2.85
C GLU A 43 2.31 -0.15 -3.99
N LYS A 44 1.14 0.21 -4.50
CA LYS A 44 1.02 1.15 -5.62
C LYS A 44 1.44 2.55 -5.22
N ALA A 45 1.17 2.96 -3.99
CA ALA A 45 1.65 4.24 -3.47
C ALA A 45 3.18 4.28 -3.40
N CYS A 46 3.81 3.18 -2.95
CA CYS A 46 5.27 3.06 -2.95
C CYS A 46 5.82 3.19 -4.37
N LYS A 47 5.21 2.51 -5.32
CA LYS A 47 5.66 2.54 -6.72
C LYS A 47 5.48 3.93 -7.33
N ALA A 48 4.40 4.63 -6.99
CA ALA A 48 4.20 6.02 -7.39
C ALA A 48 5.32 6.91 -6.86
N TRP A 49 5.68 6.73 -5.61
CA TRP A 49 6.73 7.51 -4.96
C TRP A 49 8.09 7.26 -5.61
N ILE A 50 8.45 5.98 -5.80
CA ILE A 50 9.70 5.59 -6.46
C ILE A 50 9.77 6.19 -7.86
N CYS A 51 8.68 6.08 -8.61
CA CYS A 51 8.59 6.65 -9.95
C CYS A 51 8.77 8.18 -9.92
N GLY A 52 8.19 8.84 -8.92
CA GLY A 52 8.34 10.30 -8.74
C GLY A 52 9.76 10.72 -8.40
N LEU A 53 10.58 9.80 -7.89
CA LEU A 53 12.01 10.04 -7.66
C LEU A 53 12.85 9.85 -8.92
N GLY A 54 12.23 9.48 -10.04
CA GLY A 54 12.97 9.20 -11.28
C GLY A 54 13.60 7.81 -11.32
N VAL A 55 13.18 6.93 -10.42
CA VAL A 55 13.72 5.56 -10.32
C VAL A 55 12.68 4.59 -10.89
N VAL A 56 13.17 3.58 -11.63
CA VAL A 56 12.28 2.52 -12.13
C VAL A 56 11.99 1.55 -10.99
N TYR A 57 10.70 1.39 -10.66
CA TYR A 57 10.32 0.46 -9.61
C TYR A 57 10.35 -0.99 -10.11
N PRO A 58 10.74 -1.94 -9.26
CA PRO A 58 10.78 -3.35 -9.65
C PRO A 58 9.37 -3.95 -9.72
N LYS A 59 9.23 -5.01 -10.49
CA LYS A 59 8.00 -5.80 -10.53
C LYS A 59 7.99 -6.72 -9.30
N THR A 60 7.50 -6.21 -8.20
CA THR A 60 7.47 -6.94 -6.94
C THR A 60 6.21 -6.60 -6.16
N HIS A 61 5.81 -7.51 -5.28
CA HIS A 61 4.75 -7.30 -4.30
C HIS A 61 5.33 -7.21 -2.87
N ASP A 62 6.64 -7.14 -2.76
CA ASP A 62 7.34 -7.10 -1.48
C ASP A 62 7.46 -5.67 -0.97
N LEU A 63 6.64 -5.33 0.03
CA LEU A 63 6.65 -3.99 0.63
C LEU A 63 7.98 -3.66 1.32
N ASP A 64 8.63 -4.66 1.93
CA ASP A 64 9.94 -4.46 2.56
C ASP A 64 10.95 -3.97 1.54
N LEU A 65 10.98 -4.61 0.37
CA LEU A 65 11.87 -4.21 -0.71
C LEU A 65 11.56 -2.78 -1.18
N LEU A 66 10.28 -2.45 -1.34
CA LEU A 66 9.88 -1.12 -1.79
C LEU A 66 10.25 -0.04 -0.78
N PHE A 67 10.03 -0.29 0.50
CA PHE A 67 10.42 0.65 1.55
C PHE A 67 11.94 0.83 1.59
N HIS A 68 12.68 -0.26 1.41
CA HIS A 68 14.14 -0.21 1.37
C HIS A 68 14.64 0.64 0.19
N LEU A 69 14.04 0.46 -0.99
CA LEU A 69 14.39 1.26 -2.17
C LEU A 69 14.12 2.75 -1.95
N LEU A 70 13.03 3.09 -1.29
CA LEU A 70 12.73 4.47 -0.95
C LEU A 70 13.82 5.06 -0.05
N SER A 71 14.22 4.33 0.98
CA SER A 71 15.30 4.73 1.87
C SER A 71 16.62 4.93 1.11
N GLU A 72 16.98 3.99 0.26
CA GLU A 72 18.20 4.08 -0.54
C GLU A 72 18.16 5.23 -1.54
N SER A 73 16.97 5.62 -1.97
CA SER A 73 16.78 6.74 -2.90
C SER A 73 16.79 8.11 -2.21
N GLY A 74 17.04 8.14 -0.91
CA GLY A 74 17.23 9.37 -0.17
C GLY A 74 15.99 9.96 0.48
N VAL A 75 14.85 9.28 0.42
CA VAL A 75 13.66 9.72 1.12
C VAL A 75 13.45 8.93 2.39
N ARG A 76 12.82 9.55 3.36
CA ARG A 76 12.55 8.91 4.64
C ARG A 76 11.10 8.50 4.72
N VAL A 77 10.87 7.19 4.86
CA VAL A 77 9.54 6.69 5.18
C VAL A 77 9.36 6.81 6.70
N PRO A 78 8.38 7.60 7.17
CA PRO A 78 8.15 7.72 8.61
C PRO A 78 7.94 6.37 9.28
N MET A 79 8.51 6.23 10.47
CA MET A 79 8.53 4.95 11.21
C MET A 79 7.13 4.41 11.50
N GLU A 80 6.14 5.30 11.65
CA GLU A 80 4.77 4.87 11.91
C GLU A 80 4.19 3.96 10.83
N TYR A 81 4.72 4.05 9.61
CA TYR A 81 4.24 3.25 8.48
C TYR A 81 4.87 1.86 8.40
N GLU A 82 5.85 1.56 9.24
CA GLU A 82 6.47 0.23 9.25
C GLU A 82 5.45 -0.88 9.59
N ALA A 83 4.41 -0.55 10.35
CA ALA A 83 3.34 -1.50 10.63
C ALA A 83 2.63 -2.00 9.38
N LEU A 84 2.65 -1.22 8.28
CA LEU A 84 2.07 -1.63 7.01
C LEU A 84 2.84 -2.76 6.33
N LEU A 85 4.08 -3.00 6.74
CA LEU A 85 4.89 -4.10 6.20
C LEU A 85 4.27 -5.47 6.50
N ASP A 86 3.47 -5.57 7.56
CA ASP A 86 2.75 -6.80 7.88
C ASP A 86 1.74 -7.18 6.79
N LEU A 87 1.36 -6.24 5.94
CA LEU A 87 0.44 -6.53 4.84
C LEU A 87 1.06 -7.41 3.75
N VAL A 88 2.38 -7.62 3.76
CA VAL A 88 3.05 -8.47 2.77
C VAL A 88 2.43 -9.87 2.72
N ASP A 89 1.91 -10.36 3.84
CA ASP A 89 1.26 -11.68 3.91
C ASP A 89 -0.02 -11.75 3.07
N PHE A 90 -0.57 -10.60 2.69
CA PHE A 90 -1.80 -10.50 1.90
C PHE A 90 -1.52 -10.16 0.42
N SER A 91 -0.27 -10.23 -0.01
CA SER A 91 0.13 -9.81 -1.37
C SER A 91 -0.45 -10.66 -2.49
N VAL A 92 -1.04 -11.81 -2.18
CA VAL A 92 -1.65 -12.70 -3.16
C VAL A 92 -3.13 -12.85 -2.83
N GLN A 93 -4.00 -12.58 -3.83
CA GLN A 93 -5.45 -12.59 -3.65
C GLN A 93 -6.01 -13.96 -3.28
N TYR A 94 -5.44 -15.04 -3.87
CA TYR A 94 -5.91 -16.40 -3.61
C TYR A 94 -4.80 -17.22 -2.98
N ARG A 95 -5.06 -17.72 -1.79
CA ARG A 95 -4.17 -18.63 -1.10
C ARG A 95 -4.88 -19.96 -0.94
N TYR A 96 -4.18 -21.05 -1.25
CA TYR A 96 -4.70 -22.38 -1.11
C TYR A 96 -4.75 -22.84 0.34
N GLU A 97 -3.93 -22.25 1.19
CA GLU A 97 -3.92 -22.56 2.61
C GLU A 97 -4.84 -21.59 3.34
N ALA A 98 -5.71 -22.14 4.15
CA ALA A 98 -6.58 -21.35 4.99
C ALA A 98 -5.72 -20.67 6.06
N PHE A 99 -5.52 -19.37 5.91
CA PHE A 99 -4.94 -18.57 6.97
C PHE A 99 -6.06 -18.13 7.88
N ASP A 100 -6.59 -19.07 8.64
CA ASP A 100 -7.68 -18.77 9.57
C ASP A 100 -7.25 -17.78 10.65
N GLU A 101 -5.99 -17.35 10.62
CA GLU A 101 -5.38 -16.74 11.78
C GLU A 101 -4.45 -15.57 11.53
N LEU A 102 -4.53 -14.93 10.36
CA LEU A 102 -3.86 -13.65 10.21
C LEU A 102 -4.80 -12.56 10.72
N PRO A 103 -4.67 -12.18 12.00
CA PRO A 103 -5.52 -11.13 12.51
C PRO A 103 -5.13 -9.83 11.82
N ILE A 104 -6.12 -9.16 11.27
CA ILE A 104 -5.93 -7.83 10.73
C ILE A 104 -6.88 -6.87 11.43
N ASP A 105 -6.32 -5.82 11.99
CA ASP A 105 -7.13 -4.72 12.52
C ASP A 105 -7.48 -3.81 11.36
N ARG A 106 -8.68 -3.99 10.81
CA ARG A 106 -9.11 -3.26 9.62
C ARG A 106 -9.11 -1.75 9.81
N ARG A 107 -9.55 -1.29 10.97
CA ARG A 107 -9.62 0.13 11.27
C ARG A 107 -8.23 0.76 11.30
N ASN A 108 -7.32 0.15 12.00
CA ASN A 108 -5.94 0.65 12.11
C ASN A 108 -5.21 0.57 10.76
N THR A 109 -5.42 -0.53 10.04
CA THR A 109 -4.83 -0.71 8.71
C THR A 109 -5.30 0.39 7.76
N LEU A 110 -6.60 0.69 7.73
CA LEU A 110 -7.14 1.76 6.89
C LEU A 110 -6.60 3.12 7.29
N LEU A 111 -6.49 3.38 8.59
CA LEU A 111 -5.96 4.64 9.08
C LEU A 111 -4.53 4.86 8.59
N LEU A 112 -3.68 3.85 8.77
CA LEU A 112 -2.28 3.95 8.35
C LEU A 112 -2.13 4.00 6.84
N ALA A 113 -2.87 3.17 6.11
CA ALA A 113 -2.82 3.16 4.64
C ALA A 113 -3.27 4.50 4.07
N THR A 114 -4.34 5.08 4.62
CA THR A 114 -4.84 6.39 4.19
C THR A 114 -3.79 7.46 4.44
N ARG A 115 -3.20 7.48 5.63
CA ARG A 115 -2.15 8.45 5.98
C ARG A 115 -0.92 8.29 5.09
N PHE A 116 -0.54 7.06 4.81
CA PHE A 116 0.62 6.79 3.96
C PHE A 116 0.39 7.33 2.54
N ILE A 117 -0.78 7.03 1.97
CA ILE A 117 -1.12 7.51 0.62
C ILE A 117 -1.14 9.03 0.57
N GLU A 118 -1.71 9.68 1.58
CA GLU A 118 -1.71 11.15 1.65
C GLU A 118 -0.30 11.71 1.83
N HIS A 119 0.54 11.03 2.60
CA HIS A 119 1.94 11.41 2.76
C HIS A 119 2.67 11.39 1.41
N VAL A 120 2.50 10.30 0.66
CA VAL A 120 3.11 10.16 -0.67
C VAL A 120 2.59 11.24 -1.62
N ALA A 121 1.28 11.45 -1.64
CA ALA A 121 0.66 12.47 -2.50
C ALA A 121 1.19 13.87 -2.19
N ALA A 122 1.31 14.21 -0.92
CA ALA A 122 1.85 15.51 -0.50
C ALA A 122 3.32 15.66 -0.93
N TRP A 123 4.11 14.61 -0.75
CA TRP A 123 5.51 14.64 -1.16
C TRP A 123 5.64 14.87 -2.67
N LEU A 124 4.86 14.12 -3.46
CA LEU A 124 4.88 14.26 -4.92
C LEU A 124 4.45 15.66 -5.37
N ALA A 125 3.43 16.23 -4.74
CA ALA A 125 2.96 17.57 -5.05
C ALA A 125 4.02 18.64 -4.77
N ASN A 126 4.81 18.44 -3.73
CA ASN A 126 5.84 19.41 -3.33
C ASN A 126 7.08 19.39 -4.22
N GLN A 127 7.18 18.46 -5.15
CA GLN A 127 8.29 18.36 -6.09
C GLN A 127 8.03 19.12 -7.40
N GLU A 128 6.88 19.70 -7.55
CA GLU A 128 6.50 20.46 -8.74
C GLU A 128 6.88 21.93 -8.67
#